data_bfc5b200d15eec452f483895cc10c355
#
_entry.id   bfc5b200d15eec452f483895cc10c355
#
_cell.length_a   1.000
_cell.length_b   1.000
_cell.length_c   1.000
_cell.angle_alpha   90.00
_cell.angle_beta   90.00
_cell.angle_gamma   90.00
#
_symmetry.space_group_name_H-M   'P 1'
#
loop_
_entity.id
_entity.type
_entity.pdbx_description
1 polymer ?
#
loop_
_entity_poly.entity_id
_entity_poly.type
_entity_poly.pdbx_seq_one_letter_code
_entity_poly.pdbx_strand_id
1 'polypeptide(L)'
;MSVKKAYLSPCGMYCSVCAVRVADRDNDQELKGMLAPIFGTKPEQIACEGCRSEKAFPFAAACAIRACAGEKRLGGCHQCGDFPCDHIRTFPFEISRQQMMAAIPRWKELGTEQWVMETEKHFSCSHCGSLLHRYAKICNRCHKPT
;
A
#
# COMPACT_ATOMS: atom_id res chain seq x y z
N MET A 1 -3.79 -7.76 18.34
CA MET A 1 -4.21 -7.36 16.98
C MET A 1 -3.45 -8.19 15.96
N SER A 2 -4.15 -8.92 15.13
CA SER A 2 -3.51 -9.74 14.10
C SER A 2 -3.33 -8.93 12.80
N VAL A 3 -2.12 -8.94 12.27
CA VAL A 3 -1.79 -8.27 11.02
C VAL A 3 -1.90 -9.29 9.88
N LYS A 4 -2.69 -8.99 8.85
CA LYS A 4 -2.80 -9.87 7.68
C LYS A 4 -1.53 -9.79 6.84
N LYS A 5 -0.86 -10.93 6.66
CA LYS A 5 0.34 -11.02 5.81
C LYS A 5 0.09 -10.56 4.38
N ALA A 6 -1.10 -10.81 3.83
CA ALA A 6 -1.48 -10.38 2.48
C ALA A 6 -1.38 -8.87 2.30
N TYR A 7 -1.54 -8.08 3.37
CA TYR A 7 -1.50 -6.62 3.34
C TYR A 7 -0.12 -6.04 3.63
N LEU A 8 0.84 -6.86 4.01
CA LEU A 8 2.22 -6.42 4.25
C LEU A 8 2.98 -6.39 2.93
N SER A 9 2.75 -5.35 2.13
CA SER A 9 3.48 -5.18 0.88
C SER A 9 4.98 -5.05 1.17
N PRO A 10 5.85 -5.77 0.44
CA PRO A 10 7.29 -5.75 0.72
C PRO A 10 7.92 -4.36 0.69
N CYS A 11 7.38 -3.49 -0.16
CA CYS A 11 7.89 -2.13 -0.34
C CYS A 11 7.52 -1.15 0.79
N GLY A 12 6.76 -1.57 1.78
CA GLY A 12 6.36 -0.71 2.89
C GLY A 12 5.18 0.20 2.62
N MET A 13 4.50 0.06 1.49
CA MET A 13 3.33 0.89 1.17
C MET A 13 2.09 0.52 1.99
N TYR A 14 2.06 -0.63 2.56
CA TYR A 14 0.99 -1.19 3.40
C TYR A 14 -0.39 -1.16 2.71
N CYS A 15 -0.90 -2.33 2.36
CA CYS A 15 -2.12 -2.46 1.52
C CYS A 15 -3.37 -1.82 2.14
N SER A 16 -3.51 -1.83 3.45
CA SER A 16 -4.68 -1.25 4.11
C SER A 16 -4.85 0.24 3.88
N VAL A 17 -3.78 0.94 3.48
CA VAL A 17 -3.79 2.37 3.11
C VAL A 17 -3.45 2.58 1.63
N CYS A 18 -3.42 1.53 0.83
CA CYS A 18 -3.24 1.62 -0.61
C CYS A 18 -4.54 2.06 -1.29
N ALA A 19 -4.48 3.03 -2.19
CA ALA A 19 -5.66 3.57 -2.85
C ALA A 19 -6.48 2.48 -3.57
N VAL A 20 -5.82 1.56 -4.27
CA VAL A 20 -6.50 0.45 -4.97
C VAL A 20 -7.25 -0.45 -3.97
N ARG A 21 -6.59 -0.83 -2.88
CA ARG A 21 -7.22 -1.69 -1.87
C ARG A 21 -8.37 -0.98 -1.17
N VAL A 22 -8.20 0.30 -0.85
CA VAL A 22 -9.28 1.10 -0.21
C VAL A 22 -10.47 1.26 -1.16
N ALA A 23 -10.23 1.54 -2.44
CA ALA A 23 -11.30 1.64 -3.43
C ALA A 23 -12.10 0.34 -3.56
N ASP A 24 -11.42 -0.79 -3.54
CA ASP A 24 -12.05 -2.11 -3.59
C ASP A 24 -12.79 -2.43 -2.28
N ARG A 25 -12.13 -2.23 -1.15
CA ARG A 25 -12.72 -2.47 0.19
C ARG A 25 -14.04 -1.72 0.38
N ASP A 26 -14.06 -0.45 0.01
CA ASP A 26 -15.21 0.44 0.23
C ASP A 26 -16.14 0.50 -0.97
N ASN A 27 -15.85 -0.23 -2.04
CA ASN A 27 -16.56 -0.16 -3.33
C ASN A 27 -16.76 1.29 -3.79
N ASP A 28 -15.70 2.08 -3.69
CA ASP A 28 -15.71 3.51 -3.96
C ASP A 28 -15.58 3.75 -5.46
N GLN A 29 -16.72 3.97 -6.13
CA GLN A 29 -16.76 4.11 -7.59
C GLN A 29 -16.05 5.37 -8.08
N GLU A 30 -16.08 6.44 -7.32
CA GLU A 30 -15.38 7.68 -7.65
C GLU A 30 -13.86 7.46 -7.63
N LEU A 31 -13.35 6.86 -6.56
CA LEU A 31 -11.93 6.54 -6.44
C LEU A 31 -11.49 5.53 -7.52
N LYS A 32 -12.28 4.51 -7.80
CA LYS A 32 -12.01 3.57 -8.89
C LYS A 32 -11.91 4.29 -10.24
N GLY A 33 -12.80 5.24 -10.49
CA GLY A 33 -12.79 6.06 -11.71
C GLY A 33 -11.55 6.93 -11.83
N MET A 34 -11.03 7.43 -10.72
CA MET A 34 -9.78 8.21 -10.69
C MET A 34 -8.53 7.34 -10.90
N LEU A 35 -8.53 6.14 -10.36
CA LEU A 35 -7.39 5.23 -10.43
C LEU A 35 -7.26 4.52 -11.78
N ALA A 36 -8.37 4.19 -12.42
CA ALA A 36 -8.38 3.39 -13.65
C ALA A 36 -7.48 3.95 -14.75
N PRO A 37 -7.53 5.27 -15.10
CA PRO A 37 -6.64 5.82 -16.12
C PRO A 37 -5.15 5.74 -15.76
N ILE A 38 -4.82 5.85 -14.46
CA ILE A 38 -3.43 5.80 -13.98
C ILE A 38 -2.81 4.43 -14.29
N PHE A 39 -3.61 3.36 -14.19
CA PHE A 39 -3.15 2.00 -14.43
C PHE A 39 -3.55 1.45 -15.81
N GLY A 40 -4.13 2.29 -16.68
CA GLY A 40 -4.55 1.86 -18.01
C GLY A 40 -5.62 0.77 -18.00
N THR A 41 -6.54 0.82 -17.07
CA THR A 41 -7.57 -0.20 -16.86
C THR A 41 -8.96 0.44 -16.74
N LYS A 42 -9.99 -0.37 -16.55
CA LYS A 42 -11.37 0.12 -16.33
C LYS A 42 -11.67 0.17 -14.82
N PRO A 43 -12.61 1.04 -14.38
CA PRO A 43 -12.97 1.11 -12.95
C PRO A 43 -13.39 -0.24 -12.36
N GLU A 44 -14.09 -1.08 -13.14
CA GLU A 44 -14.53 -2.41 -12.70
C GLU A 44 -13.36 -3.36 -12.39
N GLN A 45 -12.18 -3.08 -12.95
CA GLN A 45 -10.98 -3.88 -12.77
C GLN A 45 -10.14 -3.44 -11.58
N ILE A 46 -10.51 -2.35 -10.92
CA ILE A 46 -9.84 -1.89 -9.69
C ILE A 46 -10.30 -2.77 -8.53
N ALA A 47 -9.58 -3.87 -8.34
CA ALA A 47 -9.84 -4.84 -7.28
C ALA A 47 -8.51 -5.44 -6.80
N CYS A 48 -8.38 -5.61 -5.49
CA CYS A 48 -7.16 -6.16 -4.90
C CYS A 48 -7.44 -6.73 -3.51
N GLU A 49 -7.02 -7.95 -3.26
CA GLU A 49 -7.12 -8.58 -1.94
C GLU A 49 -5.79 -8.53 -1.15
N GLY A 50 -4.90 -7.68 -1.57
CA GLY A 50 -3.60 -7.50 -0.93
C GLY A 50 -2.44 -7.85 -1.84
N CYS A 51 -1.31 -7.17 -1.66
CA CYS A 51 -0.13 -7.28 -2.52
C CYS A 51 0.47 -8.71 -2.51
N ARG A 52 0.33 -9.43 -1.41
CA ARG A 52 0.83 -10.80 -1.26
C ARG A 52 -0.25 -11.87 -1.44
N SER A 53 -1.47 -11.48 -1.82
CA SER A 53 -2.53 -12.44 -2.10
C SER A 53 -2.42 -12.97 -3.53
N GLU A 54 -3.09 -14.10 -3.79
CA GLU A 54 -3.22 -14.64 -5.15
C GLU A 54 -4.12 -13.77 -6.03
N LYS A 55 -4.98 -12.94 -5.39
CA LYS A 55 -5.89 -12.01 -6.06
C LYS A 55 -5.38 -10.57 -5.95
N ALA A 56 -4.08 -10.39 -6.12
CA ALA A 56 -3.47 -9.06 -6.18
C ALA A 56 -3.87 -8.35 -7.47
N PHE A 57 -4.00 -7.02 -7.39
CA PHE A 57 -4.23 -6.19 -8.58
C PHE A 57 -3.09 -6.43 -9.61
N PRO A 58 -3.37 -6.47 -10.92
CA PRO A 58 -2.37 -6.87 -11.92
C PRO A 58 -1.06 -6.09 -11.86
N PHE A 59 -1.10 -4.78 -11.59
CA PHE A 59 0.10 -3.97 -11.40
C PHE A 59 0.95 -4.50 -10.24
N ALA A 60 0.31 -4.83 -9.13
CA ALA A 60 1.00 -5.39 -7.96
C ALA A 60 1.50 -6.81 -8.23
N ALA A 61 0.72 -7.62 -8.93
CA ALA A 61 1.11 -8.99 -9.29
C ALA A 61 2.37 -9.00 -10.18
N ALA A 62 2.54 -8.00 -11.02
CA ALA A 62 3.70 -7.86 -11.92
C ALA A 62 4.87 -7.10 -11.28
N CYS A 63 4.76 -6.68 -10.03
CA CYS A 63 5.76 -5.83 -9.37
C CYS A 63 7.07 -6.57 -9.11
N ALA A 64 8.18 -6.00 -9.58
CA ALA A 64 9.51 -6.57 -9.37
C ALA A 64 9.91 -6.63 -7.89
N ILE A 65 9.46 -5.69 -7.08
CA ILE A 65 9.72 -5.67 -5.63
C ILE A 65 9.04 -6.86 -4.96
N ARG A 66 7.77 -7.12 -5.31
CA ARG A 66 7.02 -8.26 -4.81
C ARG A 66 7.72 -9.59 -5.18
N ALA A 67 8.11 -9.73 -6.43
CA ALA A 67 8.79 -10.91 -6.93
C ALA A 67 10.13 -11.12 -6.21
N CYS A 68 10.93 -10.06 -6.07
CA CYS A 68 12.23 -10.10 -5.41
C CYS A 68 12.12 -10.54 -3.94
N ALA A 69 11.19 -9.96 -3.19
CA ALA A 69 10.97 -10.33 -1.80
C ALA A 69 10.50 -11.78 -1.66
N GLY A 70 9.67 -12.25 -2.58
CA GLY A 70 9.22 -13.63 -2.64
C GLY A 70 10.35 -14.61 -2.90
N GLU A 71 11.21 -14.32 -3.86
CA GLU A 71 12.39 -15.14 -4.17
C GLU A 71 13.36 -15.23 -3.01
N LYS A 72 13.59 -14.12 -2.34
CA LYS A 72 14.48 -14.04 -1.17
C LYS A 72 13.82 -14.56 0.12
N ARG A 73 12.53 -14.89 0.07
CA ARG A 73 11.74 -15.36 1.20
C ARG A 73 11.76 -14.38 2.38
N LEU A 74 11.65 -13.08 2.07
CA LEU A 74 11.64 -12.03 3.07
C LEU A 74 10.21 -11.62 3.44
N GLY A 75 10.01 -11.20 4.68
CA GLY A 75 8.77 -10.58 5.14
C GLY A 75 8.54 -9.21 4.52
N GLY A 76 9.61 -8.54 4.10
CA GLY A 76 9.58 -7.25 3.43
C GLY A 76 10.99 -6.73 3.20
N CYS A 77 11.09 -5.63 2.45
CA CYS A 77 12.38 -5.01 2.15
C CYS A 77 13.10 -4.46 3.40
N HIS A 78 12.38 -4.32 4.51
CA HIS A 78 12.99 -3.97 5.81
C HIS A 78 13.97 -5.03 6.32
N GLN A 79 13.86 -6.26 5.84
CA GLN A 79 14.76 -7.37 6.19
C GLN A 79 15.90 -7.54 5.17
N CYS A 80 15.89 -6.76 4.08
CA CYS A 80 16.84 -6.91 3.00
C CYS A 80 18.10 -6.07 3.25
N GLY A 81 19.30 -6.71 3.16
CA GLY A 81 20.57 -6.01 3.28
C GLY A 81 20.93 -5.14 2.08
N ASP A 82 20.25 -5.34 0.94
CA ASP A 82 20.51 -4.60 -0.29
C ASP A 82 19.69 -3.32 -0.43
N PHE A 83 18.82 -3.03 0.54
CA PHE A 83 18.02 -1.80 0.52
C PHE A 83 18.89 -0.56 0.78
N PRO A 84 18.71 0.55 0.06
CA PRO A 84 17.88 0.75 -1.12
C PRO A 84 18.50 0.12 -2.37
N CYS A 85 17.67 -0.58 -3.17
CA CYS A 85 18.11 -1.28 -4.38
C CYS A 85 17.52 -0.65 -5.64
N ASP A 86 17.92 -1.15 -6.81
CA ASP A 86 17.46 -0.63 -8.09
C ASP A 86 15.95 -0.81 -8.29
N HIS A 87 15.34 -1.87 -7.76
CA HIS A 87 13.88 -2.05 -7.84
C HIS A 87 13.13 -0.91 -7.16
N ILE A 88 13.64 -0.44 -6.02
CA ILE A 88 13.06 0.72 -5.31
C ILE A 88 13.35 2.01 -6.08
N ARG A 89 14.60 2.22 -6.51
CA ARG A 89 15.02 3.46 -7.19
C ARG A 89 14.33 3.67 -8.53
N THR A 90 14.01 2.58 -9.24
CA THR A 90 13.41 2.64 -10.57
C THR A 90 11.91 2.42 -10.58
N PHE A 91 11.27 2.33 -9.42
CA PHE A 91 9.82 2.22 -9.33
C PHE A 91 9.16 3.40 -10.06
N PRO A 92 8.12 3.18 -10.90
CA PRO A 92 7.65 4.19 -11.85
C PRO A 92 7.05 5.46 -11.24
N PHE A 93 6.54 5.41 -10.01
CA PHE A 93 5.91 6.58 -9.37
C PHE A 93 6.86 7.21 -8.37
N GLU A 94 7.27 8.46 -8.63
CA GLU A 94 8.21 9.19 -7.77
C GLU A 94 7.73 9.31 -6.33
N ILE A 95 6.45 9.67 -6.14
CA ILE A 95 5.90 9.84 -4.79
C ILE A 95 5.91 8.52 -4.01
N SER A 96 5.69 7.41 -4.71
CA SER A 96 5.79 6.08 -4.09
C SER A 96 7.22 5.73 -3.71
N ARG A 97 8.20 6.10 -4.54
CA ARG A 97 9.62 5.90 -4.21
C ARG A 97 9.99 6.63 -2.92
N GLN A 98 9.56 7.89 -2.78
CA GLN A 98 9.79 8.67 -1.57
C GLN A 98 9.15 8.02 -0.33
N GLN A 99 7.94 7.51 -0.48
CA GLN A 99 7.24 6.83 0.61
C GLN A 99 7.92 5.52 1.01
N MET A 100 8.39 4.74 0.05
CA MET A 100 9.14 3.51 0.30
C MET A 100 10.44 3.80 1.06
N MET A 101 11.17 4.83 0.64
CA MET A 101 12.42 5.24 1.28
C MET A 101 12.22 5.66 2.74
N ALA A 102 11.07 6.20 3.08
CA ALA A 102 10.73 6.56 4.46
C ALA A 102 10.17 5.37 5.25
N ALA A 103 9.29 4.57 4.64
CA ALA A 103 8.56 3.50 5.32
C ALA A 103 9.44 2.30 5.67
N ILE A 104 10.32 1.88 4.76
CA ILE A 104 11.12 0.66 4.94
C ILE A 104 12.07 0.77 6.14
N PRO A 105 12.85 1.86 6.31
CA PRO A 105 13.68 2.03 7.51
C PRO A 105 12.85 2.11 8.80
N ARG A 106 11.69 2.75 8.74
CA ARG A 106 10.81 2.87 9.90
C ARG A 106 10.25 1.52 10.33
N TRP A 107 9.86 0.70 9.35
CA TRP A 107 9.42 -0.68 9.60
C TRP A 107 10.52 -1.51 10.25
N LYS A 108 11.75 -1.39 9.74
CA LYS A 108 12.91 -2.07 10.33
C LYS A 108 13.15 -1.66 11.79
N GLU A 109 13.03 -0.37 12.08
CA GLU A 109 13.24 0.18 13.42
C GLU A 109 12.18 -0.31 14.42
N LEU A 110 10.90 -0.27 14.04
CA LEU A 110 9.78 -0.53 14.94
C LEU A 110 9.37 -2.01 15.03
N GLY A 111 9.65 -2.80 14.00
CA GLY A 111 9.04 -4.11 13.83
C GLY A 111 7.62 -3.99 13.25
N THR A 112 7.08 -5.11 12.80
CA THR A 112 5.85 -5.14 12.00
C THR A 112 4.64 -4.60 12.76
N GLU A 113 4.36 -5.09 13.96
CA GLU A 113 3.16 -4.70 14.70
C GLU A 113 3.14 -3.21 15.00
N GLN A 114 4.24 -2.69 15.54
CA GLN A 114 4.33 -1.27 15.91
C GLN A 114 4.28 -0.37 14.68
N TRP A 115 4.93 -0.78 13.60
CA TRP A 115 4.92 -0.04 12.34
C TRP A 115 3.51 0.01 11.72
N VAL A 116 2.76 -1.09 11.76
CA VAL A 116 1.37 -1.14 11.28
C VAL A 116 0.49 -0.21 12.12
N MET A 117 0.62 -0.26 13.44
CA MET A 117 -0.14 0.61 14.35
C MET A 117 0.13 2.09 14.07
N GLU A 118 1.39 2.47 13.92
CA GLU A 118 1.78 3.85 13.60
C GLU A 118 1.22 4.29 12.25
N THR A 119 1.31 3.42 11.24
CA THR A 119 0.82 3.70 9.88
C THR A 119 -0.70 3.88 9.88
N GLU A 120 -1.43 2.99 10.52
CA GLU A 120 -2.89 3.08 10.59
C GLU A 120 -3.35 4.32 11.37
N LYS A 121 -2.67 4.66 12.45
CA LYS A 121 -2.96 5.88 13.20
C LYS A 121 -2.76 7.13 12.34
N HIS A 122 -1.66 7.16 11.58
CA HIS A 122 -1.34 8.30 10.70
C HIS A 122 -2.40 8.50 9.60
N PHE A 123 -2.93 7.42 9.05
CA PHE A 123 -3.91 7.47 7.97
C PHE A 123 -5.36 7.30 8.42
N SER A 124 -5.65 7.40 9.70
CA SER A 124 -7.02 7.39 10.21
C SER A 124 -7.66 8.77 10.10
N CYS A 125 -8.92 8.80 9.70
CA CYS A 125 -9.68 10.05 9.66
C CYS A 125 -9.84 10.63 11.07
N SER A 126 -9.46 11.89 11.26
CA SER A 126 -9.56 12.56 12.56
C SER A 126 -11.00 12.79 13.03
N HIS A 127 -11.99 12.68 12.14
CA HIS A 127 -13.39 12.91 12.45
C HIS A 127 -14.17 11.64 12.74
N CYS A 128 -13.99 10.58 11.93
CA CYS A 128 -14.77 9.35 12.07
C CYS A 128 -13.93 8.11 12.36
N GLY A 129 -12.60 8.21 12.33
CA GLY A 129 -11.69 7.12 12.63
C GLY A 129 -11.52 6.08 11.53
N SER A 130 -12.18 6.23 10.38
CA SER A 130 -12.01 5.27 9.28
C SER A 130 -10.62 5.38 8.66
N LEU A 131 -10.11 4.24 8.20
CA LEU A 131 -8.79 4.16 7.59
C LEU A 131 -8.84 4.71 6.15
N LEU A 132 -7.99 5.69 5.88
CA LEU A 132 -7.91 6.40 4.60
C LEU A 132 -6.81 5.80 3.72
N HIS A 133 -6.84 6.10 2.42
CA HIS A 133 -5.70 5.82 1.56
C HIS A 133 -4.67 6.96 1.65
N ARG A 134 -3.43 6.67 1.24
CA ARG A 134 -2.29 7.59 1.39
C ARG A 134 -2.48 8.98 0.77
N TYR A 135 -3.35 9.09 -0.23
CA TYR A 135 -3.52 10.34 -0.99
C TYR A 135 -4.87 11.00 -0.71
N ALA A 136 -5.63 10.52 0.28
CA ALA A 136 -6.96 11.03 0.56
C ALA A 136 -6.90 12.47 1.09
N LYS A 137 -7.66 13.35 0.45
CA LYS A 137 -7.86 14.73 0.90
C LYS A 137 -9.20 14.93 1.58
N ILE A 138 -10.13 14.02 1.30
CA ILE A 138 -11.48 14.00 1.88
C ILE A 138 -11.76 12.56 2.29
N CYS A 139 -12.34 12.37 3.46
CA CYS A 139 -12.75 11.06 3.91
C CYS A 139 -13.96 10.58 3.10
N ASN A 140 -13.86 9.39 2.52
CA ASN A 140 -14.96 8.84 1.72
C ASN A 140 -16.15 8.35 2.56
N ARG A 141 -16.05 8.32 3.87
CA ARG A 141 -17.15 7.92 4.77
C ARG A 141 -17.87 9.10 5.38
N CYS A 142 -17.15 10.03 6.00
CA CYS A 142 -17.78 11.18 6.65
C CYS A 142 -17.74 12.45 5.80
N HIS A 143 -17.07 12.42 4.64
CA HIS A 143 -16.96 13.50 3.65
C HIS A 143 -16.29 14.78 4.18
N LYS A 144 -15.59 14.69 5.30
CA LYS A 144 -14.82 15.82 5.86
C LYS A 144 -13.39 15.82 5.33
N PRO A 145 -12.75 17.01 5.24
CA PRO A 145 -11.34 17.10 4.87
C PRO A 145 -10.45 16.34 5.86
N THR A 146 -9.38 15.78 5.33
CA THR A 146 -8.40 15.00 6.12
C THR A 146 -7.24 15.87 6.59
#